data_95f2207f99b3f84c128b2906538146f6
#
_entry.id   95f2207f99b3f84c128b2906538146f6
#
_cell.length_a   1.000
_cell.length_b   1.000
_cell.length_c   1.000
_cell.angle_alpha   90.00
_cell.angle_beta   90.00
_cell.angle_gamma   90.00
#
_symmetry.space_group_name_H-M   'P 1'
#
loop_
_entity.id
_entity.type
_entity.pdbx_description
1 polymer ?
#
loop_
_entity_poly.entity_id
_entity_poly.type
_entity_poly.pdbx_seq_one_letter_code
_entity_poly.pdbx_strand_id
1 'polypeptide(L)'
;IENIQPRIAPVSDKLNRKAAASPFLNELASREGYDLMIRSLKKDIEIFRDENVPLFTQISTEAQRYQQISGAMTVEVDGKELTLQQASVLLMSTDRKLREDVYHKVTSRRLQDHEELDNLFSSLIDLRHRVATNAGFKNFRDYMFRALGRFDYTPQDCFDFHDAIQHEVVPILDVFSKDRKAALQVSALRPWDKAVDPEGRDALKPFTNGKELTEKTIEVFRRLDPFLGQCLTIMKEMGHLDLESR
;
A
#
# COMPACT_ATOMS: atom_id res chain seq x y z
N ILE A 1 -9.87 14.83 9.04
CA ILE A 1 -8.42 14.91 9.28
C ILE A 1 -8.10 16.24 9.97
N GLU A 2 -8.39 17.39 9.37
CA GLU A 2 -7.97 18.72 9.83
C GLU A 2 -8.55 19.16 11.19
N ASN A 3 -9.74 18.70 11.53
CA ASN A 3 -10.45 19.17 12.73
C ASN A 3 -10.40 18.20 13.93
N ILE A 4 -10.25 16.91 13.69
CA ILE A 4 -10.34 15.88 14.73
C ILE A 4 -8.95 15.38 15.11
N GLN A 5 -8.14 14.95 14.15
CA GLN A 5 -6.80 14.39 14.36
C GLN A 5 -5.89 15.29 15.21
N PRO A 6 -5.77 16.60 14.92
CA PRO A 6 -4.92 17.49 15.71
C PRO A 6 -5.36 17.67 17.16
N ARG A 7 -6.66 17.46 17.43
CA ARG A 7 -7.22 17.58 18.80
C ARG A 7 -7.04 16.29 19.60
N ILE A 8 -7.04 15.14 18.93
CA ILE A 8 -6.88 13.83 19.58
C ILE A 8 -5.41 13.57 19.93
N ALA A 9 -4.46 13.92 19.06
CA ALA A 9 -3.06 13.57 19.22
C ALA A 9 -2.44 14.00 20.57
N PRO A 10 -2.59 15.27 21.04
CA PRO A 10 -2.08 15.68 22.35
C PRO A 10 -2.77 14.98 23.53
N VAL A 11 -4.07 14.68 23.38
CA VAL A 11 -4.82 13.95 24.41
C VAL A 11 -4.33 12.52 24.52
N SER A 12 -4.06 11.87 23.38
CA SER A 12 -3.49 10.51 23.34
C SER A 12 -2.10 10.47 23.98
N ASP A 13 -1.22 11.43 23.66
CA ASP A 13 0.09 11.53 24.32
C ASP A 13 -0.03 11.69 25.84
N LYS A 14 -0.93 12.57 26.30
CA LYS A 14 -1.18 12.76 27.73
C LYS A 14 -1.65 11.46 28.41
N LEU A 15 -2.52 10.69 27.76
CA LEU A 15 -2.99 9.42 28.28
C LEU A 15 -1.84 8.38 28.28
N ASN A 16 -1.06 8.34 27.22
CA ASN A 16 0.12 7.45 27.12
C ASN A 16 1.13 7.74 28.25
N ARG A 17 1.44 9.01 28.51
CA ARG A 17 2.33 9.41 29.62
C ARG A 17 1.75 9.04 30.97
N LYS A 18 0.45 9.22 31.19
CA LYS A 18 -0.23 8.79 32.41
C LYS A 18 -0.15 7.28 32.62
N ALA A 19 -0.37 6.50 31.55
CA ALA A 19 -0.25 5.04 31.60
C ALA A 19 1.20 4.60 31.87
N ALA A 20 2.18 5.24 31.22
CA ALA A 20 3.60 4.95 31.41
C ALA A 20 4.11 5.29 32.82
N ALA A 21 3.50 6.25 33.49
CA ALA A 21 3.81 6.63 34.88
C ALA A 21 3.10 5.75 35.93
N SER A 22 2.29 4.79 35.52
CA SER A 22 1.57 3.90 36.44
C SER A 22 2.54 2.98 37.18
N PRO A 23 2.44 2.86 38.52
CA PRO A 23 3.26 1.93 39.30
C PRO A 23 3.01 0.45 38.94
N PHE A 24 1.85 0.14 38.33
CA PHE A 24 1.47 -1.20 37.93
C PHE A 24 2.01 -1.62 36.56
N LEU A 25 2.68 -0.70 35.83
CA LEU A 25 3.16 -1.02 34.48
C LEU A 25 4.17 -2.17 34.47
N ASN A 26 5.03 -2.25 35.50
CA ASN A 26 6.01 -3.33 35.62
C ASN A 26 5.37 -4.70 35.90
N GLU A 27 4.27 -4.75 36.66
CA GLU A 27 3.50 -5.97 36.87
C GLU A 27 2.87 -6.45 35.55
N LEU A 28 2.36 -5.51 34.77
CA LEU A 28 1.80 -5.82 33.44
C LEU A 28 2.88 -6.32 32.47
N ALA A 29 4.09 -5.74 32.54
CA ALA A 29 5.22 -6.13 31.69
C ALA A 29 5.68 -7.57 31.90
N SER A 30 5.41 -8.14 33.08
CA SER A 30 5.74 -9.54 33.40
C SER A 30 4.74 -10.56 32.81
N ARG A 31 3.60 -10.12 32.28
CA ARG A 31 2.60 -10.99 31.68
C ARG A 31 2.87 -11.19 30.19
N GLU A 32 2.73 -12.42 29.73
CA GLU A 32 2.90 -12.78 28.32
C GLU A 32 2.03 -11.91 27.39
N GLY A 33 2.63 -11.39 26.30
CA GLY A 33 1.95 -10.57 25.27
C GLY A 33 1.86 -9.08 25.59
N TYR A 34 2.21 -8.62 26.80
CA TYR A 34 2.14 -7.19 27.12
C TYR A 34 3.44 -6.41 26.88
N ASP A 35 4.56 -7.09 26.69
CA ASP A 35 5.85 -6.47 26.41
C ASP A 35 5.83 -5.59 25.17
N LEU A 36 5.27 -6.09 24.08
CA LEU A 36 5.13 -5.34 22.83
C LEU A 36 4.22 -4.10 22.98
N MET A 37 3.12 -4.22 23.71
CA MET A 37 2.24 -3.10 24.02
C MET A 37 2.98 -2.01 24.79
N ILE A 38 3.78 -2.38 25.78
CA ILE A 38 4.57 -1.42 26.60
C ILE A 38 5.68 -0.79 25.78
N ARG A 39 6.38 -1.56 24.94
CA ARG A 39 7.39 -1.03 24.01
C ARG A 39 6.75 0.00 23.06
N SER A 40 5.56 -0.30 22.53
CA SER A 40 4.81 0.62 21.66
C SER A 40 4.38 1.89 22.40
N LEU A 41 3.86 1.78 23.62
CA LEU A 41 3.51 2.92 24.45
C LEU A 41 4.71 3.85 24.69
N LYS A 42 5.85 3.28 25.08
CA LYS A 42 7.08 4.05 25.31
C LYS A 42 7.60 4.71 24.04
N LYS A 43 7.55 4.01 22.92
CA LYS A 43 7.93 4.52 21.60
C LYS A 43 7.03 5.70 21.19
N ASP A 44 5.71 5.62 21.38
CA ASP A 44 4.79 6.69 21.01
C ASP A 44 5.08 7.97 21.78
N ILE A 45 5.39 7.87 23.10
CA ILE A 45 5.81 9.00 23.93
C ILE A 45 7.15 9.59 23.47
N GLU A 46 8.10 8.72 23.12
CA GLU A 46 9.47 9.11 22.69
C GLU A 46 9.44 9.97 21.43
N ILE A 47 8.63 9.59 20.44
CA ILE A 47 8.60 10.27 19.14
C ILE A 47 7.58 11.40 19.04
N PHE A 48 6.67 11.54 20.03
CA PHE A 48 5.66 12.57 20.01
C PHE A 48 6.27 13.98 20.13
N ARG A 49 5.82 14.90 19.28
CA ARG A 49 6.11 16.34 19.33
C ARG A 49 4.85 17.12 18.97
N ASP A 50 4.49 18.11 19.76
CA ASP A 50 3.35 18.99 19.47
C ASP A 50 3.51 19.70 18.12
N GLU A 51 4.75 20.11 17.79
CA GLU A 51 5.09 20.76 16.51
C GLU A 51 4.84 19.86 15.29
N ASN A 52 4.81 18.55 15.48
CA ASN A 52 4.54 17.59 14.40
C ASN A 52 3.05 17.41 14.12
N VAL A 53 2.16 17.77 15.04
CA VAL A 53 0.71 17.60 14.89
C VAL A 53 0.19 18.31 13.63
N PRO A 54 0.46 19.61 13.39
CA PRO A 54 0.05 20.29 12.17
C PRO A 54 0.75 19.73 10.93
N LEU A 55 2.01 19.26 11.04
CA LEU A 55 2.72 18.66 9.92
C LEU A 55 2.06 17.35 9.47
N PHE A 56 1.63 16.48 10.39
CA PHE A 56 0.90 15.27 10.05
C PHE A 56 -0.44 15.56 9.38
N THR A 57 -1.13 16.62 9.82
CA THR A 57 -2.36 17.06 9.17
C THR A 57 -2.09 17.46 7.72
N GLN A 58 -1.07 18.28 7.49
CA GLN A 58 -0.67 18.70 6.15
C GLN A 58 -0.23 17.52 5.29
N ILE A 59 0.60 16.61 5.80
CA ILE A 59 1.02 15.39 5.08
C ILE A 59 -0.20 14.57 4.65
N SER A 60 -1.19 14.42 5.53
CA SER A 60 -2.40 13.65 5.23
C SER A 60 -3.26 14.34 4.15
N THR A 61 -3.36 15.66 4.17
CA THR A 61 -4.09 16.44 3.16
C THR A 61 -3.38 16.37 1.79
N GLU A 62 -2.05 16.54 1.78
CA GLU A 62 -1.26 16.41 0.54
C GLU A 62 -1.31 14.98 -0.02
N ALA A 63 -1.30 13.96 0.83
CA ALA A 63 -1.45 12.57 0.39
C ALA A 63 -2.83 12.31 -0.26
N GLN A 64 -3.90 12.97 0.22
CA GLN A 64 -5.22 12.89 -0.43
C GLN A 64 -5.22 13.54 -1.82
N ARG A 65 -4.45 14.62 -2.00
CA ARG A 65 -4.31 15.26 -3.31
C ARG A 65 -3.74 14.31 -4.36
N TYR A 66 -2.78 13.45 -4.00
CA TYR A 66 -2.31 12.39 -4.88
C TYR A 66 -3.46 11.47 -5.34
N GLN A 67 -4.35 11.08 -4.44
CA GLN A 67 -5.50 10.24 -4.78
C GLN A 67 -6.46 10.95 -5.72
N GLN A 68 -6.68 12.26 -5.53
CA GLN A 68 -7.54 13.07 -6.40
C GLN A 68 -6.94 13.17 -7.82
N ILE A 69 -5.66 13.51 -7.94
CA ILE A 69 -4.98 13.60 -9.23
C ILE A 69 -5.01 12.23 -9.95
N SER A 70 -4.59 11.17 -9.26
CA SER A 70 -4.51 9.84 -9.85
C SER A 70 -5.89 9.25 -10.18
N GLY A 71 -6.90 9.52 -9.36
CA GLY A 71 -8.27 9.05 -9.56
C GLY A 71 -9.00 9.74 -10.71
N ALA A 72 -8.58 10.97 -11.06
CA ALA A 72 -9.14 11.73 -12.18
C ALA A 72 -8.54 11.35 -13.55
N MET A 73 -7.52 10.48 -13.58
CA MET A 73 -6.87 10.09 -14.81
C MET A 73 -7.75 9.11 -15.61
N THR A 74 -8.10 9.48 -16.84
CA THR A 74 -8.82 8.63 -17.80
C THR A 74 -8.10 8.59 -19.13
N VAL A 75 -8.37 7.54 -19.91
CA VAL A 75 -7.87 7.37 -21.27
C VAL A 75 -9.01 6.90 -22.19
N GLU A 76 -8.96 7.30 -23.46
CA GLU A 76 -9.92 6.83 -24.45
C GLU A 76 -9.36 5.62 -25.20
N VAL A 77 -10.12 4.51 -25.21
CA VAL A 77 -9.81 3.31 -25.97
C VAL A 77 -11.07 2.88 -26.72
N ASP A 78 -10.98 2.77 -28.04
CA ASP A 78 -12.10 2.38 -28.94
C ASP A 78 -13.36 3.25 -28.75
N GLY A 79 -13.17 4.58 -28.56
CA GLY A 79 -14.25 5.54 -28.37
C GLY A 79 -14.93 5.47 -26.99
N LYS A 80 -14.32 4.76 -26.03
CA LYS A 80 -14.80 4.68 -24.64
C LYS A 80 -13.79 5.32 -23.71
N GLU A 81 -14.27 6.17 -22.83
CA GLU A 81 -13.46 6.69 -21.73
C GLU A 81 -13.35 5.63 -20.62
N LEU A 82 -12.12 5.31 -20.25
CA LEU A 82 -11.80 4.30 -19.24
C LEU A 82 -10.93 4.91 -18.15
N THR A 83 -11.14 4.52 -16.90
CA THR A 83 -10.17 4.77 -15.84
C THR A 83 -8.88 4.00 -16.13
N LEU A 84 -7.75 4.44 -15.54
CA LEU A 84 -6.47 3.71 -15.74
C LEU A 84 -6.56 2.26 -15.25
N GLN A 85 -7.38 1.97 -14.25
CA GLN A 85 -7.62 0.61 -13.76
C GLN A 85 -8.38 -0.24 -14.80
N GLN A 86 -9.43 0.29 -15.38
CA GLN A 86 -10.18 -0.39 -16.46
C GLN A 86 -9.28 -0.61 -17.68
N ALA A 87 -8.50 0.39 -18.08
CA ALA A 87 -7.54 0.26 -19.18
C ALA A 87 -6.47 -0.81 -18.90
N SER A 88 -6.02 -0.98 -17.65
CA SER A 88 -5.00 -1.99 -17.30
C SER A 88 -5.46 -3.43 -17.57
N VAL A 89 -6.76 -3.71 -17.54
CA VAL A 89 -7.30 -5.03 -17.88
C VAL A 89 -7.01 -5.38 -19.34
N LEU A 90 -7.00 -4.39 -20.24
CA LEU A 90 -6.70 -4.58 -21.66
C LEU A 90 -5.25 -4.99 -21.92
N LEU A 91 -4.33 -4.74 -20.97
CA LEU A 91 -2.94 -5.22 -21.05
C LEU A 91 -2.82 -6.75 -20.89
N MET A 92 -3.89 -7.43 -20.51
CA MET A 92 -3.97 -8.91 -20.45
C MET A 92 -4.45 -9.51 -21.78
N SER A 93 -4.87 -8.69 -22.75
CA SER A 93 -5.34 -9.16 -24.07
C SER A 93 -4.22 -9.94 -24.81
N THR A 94 -4.63 -10.93 -25.61
CA THR A 94 -3.72 -11.64 -26.52
C THR A 94 -3.29 -10.78 -27.70
N ASP A 95 -4.05 -9.74 -28.06
CA ASP A 95 -3.69 -8.76 -29.08
C ASP A 95 -2.56 -7.83 -28.59
N ARG A 96 -1.36 -8.06 -29.10
CA ARG A 96 -0.17 -7.28 -28.72
C ARG A 96 -0.25 -5.81 -29.11
N LYS A 97 -0.89 -5.51 -30.26
CA LYS A 97 -1.02 -4.14 -30.73
C LYS A 97 -1.95 -3.33 -29.84
N LEU A 98 -3.05 -3.92 -29.41
CA LEU A 98 -3.94 -3.32 -28.41
C LEU A 98 -3.22 -3.05 -27.11
N ARG A 99 -2.43 -4.01 -26.59
CA ARG A 99 -1.65 -3.80 -25.36
C ARG A 99 -0.65 -2.65 -25.49
N GLU A 100 0.05 -2.55 -26.61
CA GLU A 100 1.01 -1.48 -26.90
C GLU A 100 0.32 -0.12 -26.95
N ASP A 101 -0.81 0.01 -27.67
CA ASP A 101 -1.58 1.25 -27.76
C ASP A 101 -2.08 1.70 -26.38
N VAL A 102 -2.71 0.80 -25.62
CA VAL A 102 -3.19 1.09 -24.27
C VAL A 102 -2.05 1.49 -23.34
N TYR A 103 -0.92 0.79 -23.38
CA TYR A 103 0.25 1.15 -22.57
C TYR A 103 0.71 2.58 -22.85
N HIS A 104 0.83 2.95 -24.12
CA HIS A 104 1.25 4.29 -24.49
C HIS A 104 0.23 5.36 -24.09
N LYS A 105 -1.07 5.12 -24.26
CA LYS A 105 -2.12 6.02 -23.81
C LYS A 105 -2.06 6.26 -22.30
N VAL A 106 -1.98 5.20 -21.51
CA VAL A 106 -1.88 5.27 -20.05
C VAL A 106 -0.60 6.01 -19.61
N THR A 107 0.53 5.68 -20.22
CA THR A 107 1.81 6.33 -19.88
C THR A 107 1.80 7.80 -20.24
N SER A 108 1.33 8.16 -21.46
CA SER A 108 1.22 9.55 -21.88
C SER A 108 0.27 10.35 -20.99
N ARG A 109 -0.87 9.75 -20.55
CA ARG A 109 -1.79 10.41 -19.62
C ARG A 109 -1.14 10.71 -18.28
N ARG A 110 -0.38 9.75 -17.73
CA ARG A 110 0.36 9.97 -16.48
C ARG A 110 1.42 11.06 -16.58
N LEU A 111 2.09 11.15 -17.71
CA LEU A 111 3.12 12.16 -17.94
C LEU A 111 2.55 13.60 -18.03
N GLN A 112 1.26 13.75 -18.31
CA GLN A 112 0.63 15.08 -18.32
C GLN A 112 0.65 15.75 -16.94
N ASP A 113 0.55 14.96 -15.87
CA ASP A 113 0.50 15.47 -14.51
C ASP A 113 1.86 15.33 -13.76
N HIS A 114 2.96 15.04 -14.48
CA HIS A 114 4.25 14.73 -13.85
C HIS A 114 4.77 15.88 -12.98
N GLU A 115 4.69 17.14 -13.47
CA GLU A 115 5.17 18.31 -12.72
C GLU A 115 4.38 18.51 -11.41
N GLU A 116 3.05 18.33 -11.45
CA GLU A 116 2.21 18.45 -10.27
C GLU A 116 2.54 17.36 -9.26
N LEU A 117 2.73 16.12 -9.72
CA LEU A 117 3.09 14.98 -8.88
C LEU A 117 4.50 15.11 -8.29
N ASP A 118 5.46 15.60 -9.06
CA ASP A 118 6.84 15.83 -8.59
C ASP A 118 6.90 16.94 -7.53
N ASN A 119 6.16 18.03 -7.72
CA ASN A 119 6.03 19.10 -6.72
C ASN A 119 5.36 18.61 -5.45
N LEU A 120 4.29 17.84 -5.59
CA LEU A 120 3.59 17.22 -4.45
C LEU A 120 4.51 16.27 -3.67
N PHE A 121 5.26 15.43 -4.38
CA PHE A 121 6.21 14.49 -3.76
C PHE A 121 7.33 15.22 -3.04
N SER A 122 7.89 16.28 -3.64
CA SER A 122 8.91 17.13 -3.03
C SER A 122 8.40 17.79 -1.74
N SER A 123 7.18 18.37 -1.78
CA SER A 123 6.53 18.91 -0.58
C SER A 123 6.39 17.86 0.53
N LEU A 124 5.95 16.66 0.19
CA LEU A 124 5.84 15.56 1.14
C LEU A 124 7.18 15.12 1.73
N ILE A 125 8.25 15.15 0.96
CA ILE A 125 9.61 14.86 1.44
C ILE A 125 10.03 15.90 2.48
N ASP A 126 9.85 17.18 2.20
CA ASP A 126 10.21 18.27 3.10
C ASP A 126 9.42 18.22 4.42
N LEU A 127 8.11 18.01 4.35
CA LEU A 127 7.27 17.85 5.53
C LEU A 127 7.71 16.66 6.39
N ARG A 128 7.97 15.52 5.77
CA ARG A 128 8.42 14.30 6.44
C ARG A 128 9.81 14.47 7.06
N HIS A 129 10.71 15.18 6.38
CA HIS A 129 12.02 15.49 6.93
C HIS A 129 11.90 16.36 8.19
N ARG A 130 11.06 17.39 8.17
CA ARG A 130 10.77 18.24 9.34
C ARG A 130 10.18 17.44 10.50
N VAL A 131 9.25 16.52 10.24
CA VAL A 131 8.72 15.61 11.28
C VAL A 131 9.84 14.83 11.95
N ALA A 132 10.75 14.28 11.18
CA ALA A 132 11.86 13.50 11.70
C ALA A 132 12.82 14.36 12.54
N THR A 133 13.22 15.52 12.02
CA THR A 133 14.16 16.42 12.72
C THR A 133 13.58 17.00 14.02
N ASN A 134 12.31 17.36 14.04
CA ASN A 134 11.61 17.78 15.27
C ASN A 134 11.62 16.66 16.33
N ALA A 135 11.52 15.41 15.91
CA ALA A 135 11.59 14.26 16.82
C ALA A 135 13.04 13.85 17.20
N GLY A 136 14.05 14.56 16.69
CA GLY A 136 15.46 14.31 17.01
C GLY A 136 16.16 13.27 16.12
N PHE A 137 15.53 12.87 15.00
CA PHE A 137 16.11 11.92 14.04
C PHE A 137 16.84 12.65 12.91
N LYS A 138 17.90 12.02 12.38
CA LYS A 138 18.69 12.57 11.27
C LYS A 138 17.92 12.58 9.94
N ASN A 139 16.99 11.65 9.76
CA ASN A 139 16.23 11.47 8.53
C ASN A 139 14.89 10.78 8.80
N PHE A 140 13.99 10.83 7.81
CA PHE A 140 12.64 10.27 7.92
C PHE A 140 12.62 8.73 7.99
N ARG A 141 13.60 8.02 7.38
CA ARG A 141 13.70 6.57 7.47
C ARG A 141 13.86 6.12 8.91
N ASP A 142 14.81 6.73 9.64
CA ASP A 142 15.12 6.33 11.02
C ASP A 142 13.94 6.66 11.96
N TYR A 143 13.30 7.83 11.74
CA TYR A 143 12.05 8.17 12.41
C TYR A 143 10.96 7.12 12.15
N MET A 144 10.70 6.77 10.88
CA MET A 144 9.68 5.78 10.53
C MET A 144 10.01 4.38 11.02
N PHE A 145 11.28 4.01 11.06
CA PHE A 145 11.71 2.75 11.65
C PHE A 145 11.24 2.63 13.09
N ARG A 146 11.41 3.72 13.84
CA ARG A 146 10.91 3.83 15.22
C ARG A 146 9.39 3.89 15.27
N ALA A 147 8.77 4.76 14.48
CA ALA A 147 7.31 4.97 14.45
C ALA A 147 6.53 3.70 14.12
N LEU A 148 7.04 2.86 13.22
CA LEU A 148 6.44 1.58 12.85
C LEU A 148 6.67 0.45 13.89
N GLY A 149 7.37 0.74 15.00
CA GLY A 149 7.64 -0.27 16.03
C GLY A 149 8.54 -1.41 15.57
N ARG A 150 9.47 -1.12 14.67
CA ARG A 150 10.46 -2.10 14.21
C ARG A 150 11.55 -2.27 15.26
N PHE A 151 11.25 -3.07 16.29
CA PHE A 151 12.08 -3.19 17.48
C PHE A 151 13.15 -4.27 17.37
N ASP A 152 12.98 -5.26 16.51
CA ASP A 152 13.71 -6.52 16.58
C ASP A 152 14.69 -6.70 15.41
N TYR A 153 14.80 -5.72 14.53
CA TYR A 153 15.76 -5.66 13.44
C TYR A 153 16.13 -4.20 13.11
N THR A 154 17.20 -3.99 12.39
CA THR A 154 17.79 -2.70 12.08
C THR A 154 17.64 -2.32 10.59
N PRO A 155 17.86 -1.05 10.20
CA PRO A 155 17.98 -0.68 8.80
C PRO A 155 19.07 -1.46 8.05
N GLN A 156 20.17 -1.86 8.73
CA GLN A 156 21.23 -2.66 8.12
C GLN A 156 20.72 -4.04 7.73
N ASP A 157 19.96 -4.70 8.60
CA ASP A 157 19.35 -6.00 8.26
C ASP A 157 18.44 -5.92 7.00
N CYS A 158 17.79 -4.75 6.80
CA CYS A 158 17.02 -4.52 5.56
C CYS A 158 17.92 -4.37 4.34
N PHE A 159 19.08 -3.73 4.46
CA PHE A 159 20.03 -3.63 3.35
C PHE A 159 20.63 -5.00 3.01
N ASP A 160 21.02 -5.76 4.01
CA ASP A 160 21.54 -7.11 3.82
C ASP A 160 20.49 -8.02 3.13
N PHE A 161 19.22 -7.87 3.48
CA PHE A 161 18.11 -8.54 2.80
C PHE A 161 17.93 -8.08 1.34
N HIS A 162 18.08 -6.77 1.05
CA HIS A 162 18.04 -6.26 -0.32
C HIS A 162 19.19 -6.81 -1.17
N ASP A 163 20.39 -6.88 -0.59
CA ASP A 163 21.56 -7.44 -1.27
C ASP A 163 21.36 -8.93 -1.56
N ALA A 164 20.81 -9.69 -0.62
CA ALA A 164 20.45 -11.09 -0.84
C ALA A 164 19.42 -11.25 -1.98
N ILE A 165 18.37 -10.40 -2.02
CA ILE A 165 17.40 -10.41 -3.12
C ILE A 165 18.09 -10.11 -4.46
N GLN A 166 18.96 -9.10 -4.50
CA GLN A 166 19.67 -8.73 -5.73
C GLN A 166 20.52 -9.87 -6.27
N HIS A 167 21.21 -10.59 -5.40
CA HIS A 167 22.15 -11.65 -5.83
C HIS A 167 21.46 -12.99 -6.09
N GLU A 168 20.41 -13.32 -5.32
CA GLU A 168 19.81 -14.65 -5.38
C GLU A 168 18.48 -14.68 -6.16
N VAL A 169 17.65 -13.62 -6.06
CA VAL A 169 16.30 -13.62 -6.64
C VAL A 169 16.29 -12.97 -8.02
N VAL A 170 16.98 -11.84 -8.21
CA VAL A 170 16.97 -11.13 -9.49
C VAL A 170 17.44 -12.01 -10.67
N PRO A 171 18.49 -12.86 -10.55
CA PRO A 171 18.87 -13.76 -11.62
C PRO A 171 17.78 -14.76 -12.04
N ILE A 172 16.90 -15.15 -11.10
CA ILE A 172 15.77 -16.04 -11.40
C ILE A 172 14.74 -15.32 -12.29
N LEU A 173 14.53 -14.00 -12.06
CA LEU A 173 13.64 -13.20 -12.91
C LEU A 173 14.15 -13.09 -14.34
N ASP A 174 15.46 -13.13 -14.55
CA ASP A 174 16.05 -13.16 -15.90
C ASP A 174 15.73 -14.47 -16.64
N VAL A 175 15.72 -15.60 -15.93
CA VAL A 175 15.29 -16.88 -16.50
C VAL A 175 13.82 -16.80 -16.91
N PHE A 176 12.94 -16.38 -16.02
CA PHE A 176 11.51 -16.21 -16.33
C PHE A 176 11.27 -15.24 -17.50
N SER A 177 12.09 -14.19 -17.60
CA SER A 177 12.01 -13.24 -18.71
C SER A 177 12.41 -13.86 -20.04
N LYS A 178 13.43 -14.71 -20.06
CA LYS A 178 13.85 -15.47 -21.26
C LYS A 178 12.77 -16.45 -21.70
N ASP A 179 12.18 -17.20 -20.76
CA ASP A 179 11.12 -18.16 -21.03
C ASP A 179 9.87 -17.44 -21.57
N ARG A 180 9.47 -16.33 -20.93
CA ARG A 180 8.35 -15.50 -21.41
C ARG A 180 8.60 -14.95 -22.80
N LYS A 181 9.81 -14.47 -23.08
CA LYS A 181 10.20 -13.96 -24.40
C LYS A 181 10.07 -15.05 -25.47
N ALA A 182 10.51 -16.26 -25.17
CA ALA A 182 10.41 -17.41 -26.09
C ALA A 182 8.95 -17.82 -26.31
N ALA A 183 8.15 -17.94 -25.26
CA ALA A 183 6.74 -18.31 -25.34
C ALA A 183 5.91 -17.29 -26.13
N LEU A 184 6.16 -15.99 -25.95
CA LEU A 184 5.49 -14.93 -26.70
C LEU A 184 6.04 -14.74 -28.13
N GLN A 185 7.13 -15.43 -28.50
CA GLN A 185 7.79 -15.35 -29.82
C GLN A 185 8.15 -13.89 -30.22
N VAL A 186 8.59 -13.08 -29.27
CA VAL A 186 8.96 -11.67 -29.51
C VAL A 186 10.47 -11.50 -29.52
N SER A 187 10.97 -10.55 -30.33
CA SER A 187 12.42 -10.24 -30.38
C SER A 187 12.94 -9.57 -29.11
N ALA A 188 12.08 -8.83 -28.40
CA ALA A 188 12.36 -8.21 -27.11
C ALA A 188 11.05 -8.07 -26.32
N LEU A 189 11.12 -8.34 -25.00
CA LEU A 189 10.02 -8.03 -24.09
C LEU A 189 9.89 -6.52 -23.92
N ARG A 190 8.66 -6.05 -23.96
CA ARG A 190 8.28 -4.67 -23.69
C ARG A 190 7.39 -4.60 -22.45
N PRO A 191 7.21 -3.42 -21.85
CA PRO A 191 6.36 -3.29 -20.66
C PRO A 191 4.94 -3.88 -20.84
N TRP A 192 4.36 -3.75 -22.02
CA TRP A 192 3.04 -4.31 -22.38
C TRP A 192 3.02 -5.83 -22.62
N ASP A 193 4.17 -6.50 -22.55
CA ASP A 193 4.26 -7.95 -22.65
C ASP A 193 4.27 -8.66 -21.28
N LYS A 194 4.19 -7.89 -20.18
CA LYS A 194 4.33 -8.44 -18.82
C LYS A 194 3.05 -9.04 -18.24
N ALA A 195 1.88 -8.49 -18.59
CA ALA A 195 0.60 -8.87 -17.98
C ALA A 195 -0.13 -10.01 -18.75
N VAL A 196 0.14 -10.18 -20.04
CA VAL A 196 -0.50 -11.22 -20.86
C VAL A 196 -0.05 -12.61 -20.45
N ASP A 197 -0.95 -13.59 -20.51
CA ASP A 197 -0.56 -15.00 -20.40
C ASP A 197 0.25 -15.42 -21.66
N PRO A 198 1.52 -15.87 -21.51
CA PRO A 198 2.34 -16.23 -22.64
C PRO A 198 1.84 -17.45 -23.43
N GLU A 199 0.97 -18.29 -22.85
CA GLU A 199 0.31 -19.41 -23.50
C GLU A 199 -0.99 -19.02 -24.20
N GLY A 200 -1.40 -17.73 -24.12
CA GLY A 200 -2.59 -17.22 -24.78
C GLY A 200 -3.90 -17.67 -24.13
N ARG A 201 -3.86 -18.14 -22.87
CA ARG A 201 -5.06 -18.51 -22.13
C ARG A 201 -5.84 -17.26 -21.70
N ASP A 202 -7.16 -17.34 -21.72
CA ASP A 202 -7.99 -16.27 -21.17
C ASP A 202 -7.80 -16.11 -19.67
N ALA A 203 -7.93 -14.86 -19.20
CA ALA A 203 -7.90 -14.58 -17.79
C ALA A 203 -9.04 -15.30 -17.06
N LEU A 204 -8.75 -15.86 -15.89
CA LEU A 204 -9.76 -16.48 -15.04
C LEU A 204 -10.80 -15.42 -14.63
N LYS A 205 -12.07 -15.78 -14.77
CA LYS A 205 -13.22 -14.94 -14.37
C LYS A 205 -14.04 -15.68 -13.31
N PRO A 206 -13.54 -15.79 -12.08
CA PRO A 206 -14.18 -16.58 -11.03
C PRO A 206 -15.51 -15.98 -10.56
N PHE A 207 -15.77 -14.70 -10.83
CA PHE A 207 -17.03 -14.00 -10.50
C PHE A 207 -17.30 -12.90 -11.53
N THR A 208 -18.55 -12.48 -11.61
CA THR A 208 -19.01 -11.44 -12.55
C THR A 208 -19.42 -10.13 -11.87
N ASN A 209 -19.71 -10.17 -10.57
CA ASN A 209 -20.13 -9.01 -9.78
C ASN A 209 -19.79 -9.21 -8.28
N GLY A 210 -19.92 -8.15 -7.49
CA GLY A 210 -19.59 -8.17 -6.06
C GLY A 210 -20.44 -9.12 -5.24
N LYS A 211 -21.71 -9.35 -5.62
CA LYS A 211 -22.57 -10.32 -4.95
C LYS A 211 -22.05 -11.75 -5.12
N GLU A 212 -21.74 -12.14 -6.35
CA GLU A 212 -21.19 -13.46 -6.66
C GLU A 212 -19.81 -13.65 -5.98
N LEU A 213 -18.96 -12.61 -5.98
CA LEU A 213 -17.70 -12.61 -5.26
C LEU A 213 -17.91 -12.90 -3.78
N THR A 214 -18.83 -12.18 -3.11
CA THR A 214 -19.15 -12.37 -1.70
C THR A 214 -19.59 -13.83 -1.41
N GLU A 215 -20.52 -14.37 -2.21
CA GLU A 215 -21.07 -15.72 -1.99
C GLU A 215 -20.00 -16.79 -2.15
N LYS A 216 -19.21 -16.71 -3.23
CA LYS A 216 -18.11 -17.66 -3.47
C LYS A 216 -17.01 -17.55 -2.42
N THR A 217 -16.68 -16.34 -1.98
CA THR A 217 -15.68 -16.13 -0.94
C THR A 217 -16.14 -16.78 0.38
N ILE A 218 -17.37 -16.54 0.80
CA ILE A 218 -17.92 -17.18 2.01
C ILE A 218 -17.87 -18.72 1.90
N GLU A 219 -18.19 -19.28 0.74
CA GLU A 219 -18.12 -20.73 0.53
C GLU A 219 -16.69 -21.27 0.66
N VAL A 220 -15.72 -20.61 0.02
CA VAL A 220 -14.29 -20.98 0.12
C VAL A 220 -13.80 -20.93 1.57
N PHE A 221 -14.13 -19.85 2.28
CA PHE A 221 -13.72 -19.69 3.67
C PHE A 221 -14.39 -20.71 4.62
N ARG A 222 -15.65 -21.08 4.36
CA ARG A 222 -16.30 -22.17 5.13
C ARG A 222 -15.61 -23.52 4.94
N ARG A 223 -15.08 -23.79 3.76
CA ARG A 223 -14.32 -25.03 3.50
C ARG A 223 -12.95 -24.99 4.16
N LEU A 224 -12.34 -23.82 4.28
CA LEU A 224 -11.05 -23.64 4.95
C LEU A 224 -11.20 -23.75 6.46
N ASP A 225 -12.12 -22.98 7.03
CA ASP A 225 -12.46 -22.97 8.46
C ASP A 225 -13.90 -22.44 8.64
N PRO A 226 -14.81 -23.19 9.30
CA PRO A 226 -16.18 -22.76 9.54
C PRO A 226 -16.29 -21.41 10.28
N PHE A 227 -15.37 -21.09 11.18
CA PHE A 227 -15.33 -19.82 11.91
C PHE A 227 -15.10 -18.64 10.96
N LEU A 228 -14.14 -18.76 10.05
CA LEU A 228 -13.86 -17.70 9.05
C LEU A 228 -15.05 -17.49 8.13
N GLY A 229 -15.69 -18.57 7.68
CA GLY A 229 -16.92 -18.48 6.88
C GLY A 229 -18.08 -17.81 7.63
N GLN A 230 -18.20 -18.04 8.93
CA GLN A 230 -19.18 -17.39 9.80
C GLN A 230 -18.88 -15.88 9.93
N CYS A 231 -17.64 -15.50 10.17
CA CYS A 231 -17.23 -14.08 10.24
C CYS A 231 -17.64 -13.32 8.97
N LEU A 232 -17.32 -13.85 7.78
CA LEU A 232 -17.70 -13.23 6.51
C LEU A 232 -19.22 -13.18 6.30
N THR A 233 -19.94 -14.20 6.77
CA THR A 233 -21.41 -14.21 6.72
C THR A 233 -21.98 -13.07 7.54
N ILE A 234 -21.50 -12.88 8.77
CA ILE A 234 -21.91 -11.77 9.66
C ILE A 234 -21.60 -10.41 9.00
N MET A 235 -20.41 -10.24 8.44
CA MET A 235 -20.05 -8.99 7.74
C MET A 235 -20.98 -8.70 6.57
N LYS A 236 -21.38 -9.72 5.80
CA LYS A 236 -22.37 -9.59 4.72
C LYS A 236 -23.73 -9.14 5.25
N GLU A 237 -24.26 -9.81 6.28
CA GLU A 237 -25.56 -9.54 6.90
C GLU A 237 -25.62 -8.14 7.52
N MET A 238 -24.50 -7.65 8.07
CA MET A 238 -24.37 -6.29 8.62
C MET A 238 -24.13 -5.21 7.56
N GLY A 239 -24.01 -5.55 6.29
CA GLY A 239 -23.73 -4.60 5.20
C GLY A 239 -22.34 -3.97 5.25
N HIS A 240 -21.36 -4.66 5.86
CA HIS A 240 -19.98 -4.17 5.99
C HIS A 240 -19.08 -4.48 4.79
N LEU A 241 -19.61 -5.12 3.75
CA LEU A 241 -18.87 -5.46 2.54
C LEU A 241 -19.29 -4.54 1.38
N ASP A 242 -18.38 -3.67 0.95
CA ASP A 242 -18.51 -2.87 -0.28
C ASP A 242 -17.48 -3.40 -1.30
N LEU A 243 -17.93 -4.26 -2.20
CA LEU A 243 -17.09 -4.96 -3.18
C LEU A 243 -17.36 -4.52 -4.61
N GLU A 244 -18.10 -3.43 -4.80
CA GLU A 244 -18.33 -2.87 -6.13
C GLU A 244 -17.23 -1.85 -6.47
N SER A 245 -16.70 -1.94 -7.70
CA SER A 245 -15.78 -0.95 -8.24
C SER A 245 -16.56 0.32 -8.60
N ARG A 246 -16.17 1.43 -8.04
CA ARG A 246 -16.73 2.77 -8.30
C ARG A 246 -15.76 3.63 -9.07
#